data_7d6b4a9c83916c7e42d826e5cebd9b0e
#
_entry.id   7d6b4a9c83916c7e42d826e5cebd9b0e
#
_cell.length_a   1.000
_cell.length_b   1.000
_cell.length_c   1.000
_cell.angle_alpha   90.00
_cell.angle_beta   90.00
_cell.angle_gamma   90.00
#
_symmetry.space_group_name_H-M   'P 1'
#
loop_
_entity.id
_entity.type
_entity.pdbx_description
1 polymer ?
#
loop_
_entity_poly.entity_id
_entity_poly.type
_entity_poly.pdbx_seq_one_letter_code
_entity_poly.pdbx_strand_id
1 'polypeptide(L)'
;APKPEQPAPAPKPEQPAPAPKPEQPAPAPKPEQPAPAPKPEQPAKPEKPAEEPTQPEKPATPKTGWKQENGMWYFYNTDGSMAIGWLQNNGSWYYLNANGAMATGWVKDGDTWYYLEASGAMKASQWFKVSDKWYYVNSNGAMATGWLQYNGSWYYLNANGDMATGWLQYNGSWYYLNANGDMATGWAKVNGSWYYLNANGAMATGWAKVNGSWYYLNANGSMATGWVKDGDTWYYLEASGAMKASQWFKVSDKWYYVNGLGALAVNTTVDGYKVNANGEWV
;
A
#
# COMPACT_ATOMS: atom_id res chain seq x y z
N ALA A 1 27.47 -13.26 -48.54
CA ALA A 1 26.04 -13.17 -48.78
C ALA A 1 25.61 -11.71 -48.65
N PRO A 2 24.84 -11.14 -49.61
CA PRO A 2 24.43 -9.75 -49.51
C PRO A 2 23.54 -9.53 -48.29
N LYS A 3 23.79 -8.43 -47.60
CA LYS A 3 22.98 -7.97 -46.48
C LYS A 3 21.58 -7.66 -47.04
N PRO A 4 20.49 -8.19 -46.41
CA PRO A 4 19.15 -7.83 -46.86
C PRO A 4 18.94 -6.32 -46.70
N GLU A 5 18.42 -5.67 -47.74
CA GLU A 5 17.96 -4.27 -47.63
C GLU A 5 16.76 -4.19 -46.71
N GLN A 6 16.67 -3.08 -45.97
CA GLN A 6 15.59 -2.84 -44.99
C GLN A 6 14.26 -2.67 -45.74
N PRO A 7 13.22 -3.48 -45.46
CA PRO A 7 11.95 -3.38 -46.16
C PRO A 7 11.23 -2.07 -45.85
N ALA A 8 10.38 -1.61 -46.78
CA ALA A 8 9.51 -0.47 -46.60
C ALA A 8 8.57 -0.70 -45.42
N PRO A 9 8.15 0.36 -44.69
CA PRO A 9 7.33 0.22 -43.50
C PRO A 9 6.00 -0.48 -43.80
N ALA A 10 5.76 -1.59 -43.14
CA ALA A 10 4.50 -2.33 -43.22
C ALA A 10 3.33 -1.52 -42.66
N PRO A 11 2.08 -1.78 -43.13
CA PRO A 11 0.90 -1.13 -42.61
C PRO A 11 0.78 -1.37 -41.09
N LYS A 12 0.31 -0.34 -40.39
CA LYS A 12 0.14 -0.26 -38.92
C LYS A 12 -0.59 -1.50 -38.39
N PRO A 13 -0.01 -2.26 -37.44
CA PRO A 13 -0.63 -3.48 -36.93
C PRO A 13 -1.99 -3.22 -36.31
N GLU A 14 -2.94 -4.12 -36.57
CA GLU A 14 -4.16 -4.17 -35.77
C GLU A 14 -3.78 -4.50 -34.31
N GLN A 15 -4.28 -3.69 -33.39
CA GLN A 15 -4.03 -3.85 -31.97
C GLN A 15 -4.61 -5.18 -31.51
N PRO A 16 -3.84 -6.03 -30.78
CA PRO A 16 -4.47 -7.09 -30.01
C PRO A 16 -5.54 -6.47 -29.11
N ALA A 17 -6.68 -7.15 -28.99
CA ALA A 17 -7.77 -6.69 -28.13
C ALA A 17 -7.21 -6.29 -26.76
N PRO A 18 -7.55 -5.11 -26.23
CA PRO A 18 -7.05 -4.68 -24.93
C PRO A 18 -7.41 -5.75 -23.91
N ALA A 19 -6.42 -6.18 -23.12
CA ALA A 19 -6.67 -6.94 -21.91
C ALA A 19 -7.77 -6.21 -21.12
N PRO A 20 -8.74 -6.93 -20.52
CA PRO A 20 -9.80 -6.28 -19.76
C PRO A 20 -9.16 -5.31 -18.76
N LYS A 21 -9.61 -4.06 -18.84
CA LYS A 21 -9.15 -2.96 -17.98
C LYS A 21 -9.24 -3.44 -16.54
N PRO A 22 -8.13 -3.52 -15.78
CA PRO A 22 -8.20 -3.85 -14.37
C PRO A 22 -9.13 -2.83 -13.73
N GLU A 23 -10.16 -3.30 -13.05
CA GLU A 23 -10.98 -2.42 -12.23
C GLU A 23 -10.05 -1.77 -11.20
N GLN A 24 -10.12 -0.45 -11.12
CA GLN A 24 -9.50 0.31 -10.07
C GLN A 24 -9.92 -0.35 -8.74
N PRO A 25 -9.00 -0.65 -7.80
CA PRO A 25 -9.45 -1.09 -6.49
C PRO A 25 -10.50 -0.10 -6.03
N ALA A 26 -11.68 -0.61 -5.65
CA ALA A 26 -12.73 0.23 -5.12
C ALA A 26 -12.07 1.14 -4.09
N PRO A 27 -12.28 2.46 -4.13
CA PRO A 27 -11.75 3.35 -3.11
C PRO A 27 -12.13 2.73 -1.78
N ALA A 28 -11.14 2.56 -0.89
CA ALA A 28 -11.43 2.14 0.47
C ALA A 28 -12.62 2.98 0.95
N PRO A 29 -13.66 2.37 1.52
CA PRO A 29 -14.85 3.11 1.91
C PRO A 29 -14.38 4.33 2.70
N LYS A 30 -14.81 5.51 2.25
CA LYS A 30 -14.51 6.78 2.93
C LYS A 30 -14.83 6.54 4.41
N PRO A 31 -13.86 6.72 5.34
CA PRO A 31 -14.16 6.50 6.72
C PRO A 31 -15.38 7.36 7.08
N GLU A 32 -16.48 6.73 7.45
CA GLU A 32 -17.56 7.46 8.10
C GLU A 32 -16.94 8.10 9.31
N GLN A 33 -17.09 9.40 9.43
CA GLN A 33 -16.69 10.15 10.60
C GLN A 33 -17.38 9.49 11.79
N PRO A 34 -16.65 8.85 12.73
CA PRO A 34 -17.31 8.21 13.85
C PRO A 34 -18.14 9.25 14.57
N ALA A 35 -19.36 8.86 14.91
CA ALA A 35 -20.14 9.62 15.87
C ALA A 35 -19.28 9.88 17.11
N PRO A 36 -19.36 11.05 17.75
CA PRO A 36 -18.63 11.34 18.96
C PRO A 36 -18.83 10.18 19.94
N ALA A 37 -17.74 9.71 20.54
CA ALA A 37 -17.78 8.62 21.51
C ALA A 37 -18.95 8.85 22.50
N PRO A 38 -19.79 7.83 22.76
CA PRO A 38 -20.89 7.97 23.68
C PRO A 38 -20.31 8.41 25.01
N LYS A 39 -20.88 9.51 25.55
CA LYS A 39 -20.56 10.03 26.87
C LYS A 39 -20.76 8.89 27.88
N PRO A 40 -19.73 8.47 28.64
CA PRO A 40 -19.88 7.39 29.59
C PRO A 40 -21.00 7.76 30.60
N GLU A 41 -21.96 6.86 30.75
CA GLU A 41 -22.89 6.97 31.88
C GLU A 41 -22.11 6.75 33.16
N GLN A 42 -22.26 7.65 34.08
CA GLN A 42 -21.64 7.67 35.41
C GLN A 42 -22.13 6.47 36.22
N PRO A 43 -21.23 5.59 36.74
CA PRO A 43 -21.68 4.53 37.65
C PRO A 43 -22.31 5.10 38.91
N ALA A 44 -23.41 4.49 39.37
CA ALA A 44 -24.08 4.85 40.60
C ALA A 44 -23.15 4.72 41.82
N LYS A 45 -23.19 5.71 42.68
CA LYS A 45 -22.41 5.90 43.89
C LYS A 45 -22.61 4.73 44.87
N PRO A 46 -21.54 4.08 45.39
CA PRO A 46 -21.70 3.19 46.57
C PRO A 46 -22.04 4.02 47.81
N GLU A 47 -23.06 3.61 48.54
CA GLU A 47 -23.40 4.20 49.81
C GLU A 47 -22.30 3.90 50.87
N LYS A 48 -21.90 4.93 51.60
CA LYS A 48 -20.90 4.90 52.66
C LYS A 48 -21.55 4.47 53.97
N PRO A 49 -20.97 3.57 54.80
CA PRO A 49 -21.41 3.31 56.17
C PRO A 49 -21.21 4.55 57.05
N ALA A 50 -22.18 4.79 57.91
CA ALA A 50 -22.18 5.89 58.86
C ALA A 50 -21.11 5.66 59.96
N GLU A 51 -20.21 6.63 60.14
CA GLU A 51 -19.35 6.75 61.31
C GLU A 51 -19.60 8.07 62.05
N GLU A 52 -19.45 8.02 63.34
CA GLU A 52 -19.76 9.02 64.38
C GLU A 52 -19.05 10.37 64.21
N PRO A 53 -19.59 11.48 64.83
CA PRO A 53 -19.11 12.84 64.55
C PRO A 53 -17.85 13.15 65.35
N THR A 54 -16.73 13.25 64.67
CA THR A 54 -15.54 13.94 65.16
C THR A 54 -15.43 15.32 64.48
N GLN A 55 -15.04 16.29 65.30
CA GLN A 55 -14.84 17.73 65.14
C GLN A 55 -14.66 18.21 63.63
N PRO A 56 -15.23 19.38 63.24
CA PRO A 56 -15.16 19.85 61.89
C PRO A 56 -13.74 20.24 61.50
N GLU A 57 -13.04 19.35 60.80
CA GLU A 57 -11.87 19.75 60.03
C GLU A 57 -12.33 20.67 58.89
N LYS A 58 -11.60 21.79 58.74
CA LYS A 58 -11.75 22.72 57.61
C LYS A 58 -11.86 21.92 56.32
N PRO A 59 -12.89 22.10 55.47
CA PRO A 59 -13.08 21.30 54.29
C PRO A 59 -11.80 21.37 53.44
N ALA A 60 -11.14 20.23 53.27
CA ALA A 60 -10.03 20.13 52.34
C ALA A 60 -10.57 20.49 50.93
N THR A 61 -9.96 21.48 50.29
CA THR A 61 -10.32 21.87 48.94
C THR A 61 -10.22 20.64 48.06
N PRO A 62 -11.29 20.23 47.35
CA PRO A 62 -11.25 19.02 46.51
C PRO A 62 -10.10 19.09 45.53
N LYS A 63 -9.35 18.02 45.43
CA LYS A 63 -8.35 17.90 44.34
C LYS A 63 -9.08 17.97 43.01
N THR A 64 -8.72 18.89 42.14
CA THR A 64 -9.30 19.01 40.80
C THR A 64 -8.21 19.17 39.76
N GLY A 65 -8.49 18.74 38.52
CA GLY A 65 -7.54 18.78 37.42
C GLY A 65 -6.42 17.73 37.55
N TRP A 66 -5.37 17.94 36.78
CA TRP A 66 -4.21 17.03 36.76
C TRP A 66 -3.43 17.05 38.06
N LYS A 67 -3.14 15.87 38.60
CA LYS A 67 -2.29 15.67 39.77
C LYS A 67 -1.31 14.52 39.50
N GLN A 68 -0.06 14.70 39.92
CA GLN A 68 0.94 13.64 39.90
C GLN A 68 1.09 13.01 41.28
N GLU A 69 0.90 11.72 41.37
CA GLU A 69 1.00 10.95 42.58
C GLU A 69 1.84 9.69 42.32
N ASN A 70 2.89 9.48 43.12
CA ASN A 70 3.82 8.34 42.94
C ASN A 70 4.36 8.16 41.50
N GLY A 71 4.64 9.28 40.81
CA GLY A 71 5.15 9.29 39.47
C GLY A 71 4.11 9.09 38.34
N MET A 72 2.85 8.84 38.68
CA MET A 72 1.74 8.69 37.75
C MET A 72 0.85 9.92 37.76
N TRP A 73 0.26 10.24 36.59
CA TRP A 73 -0.67 11.33 36.43
C TRP A 73 -2.11 10.82 36.55
N TYR A 74 -2.95 11.59 37.29
CA TYR A 74 -4.38 11.37 37.50
C TYR A 74 -5.13 12.66 37.20
N PHE A 75 -6.36 12.53 36.78
CA PHE A 75 -7.24 13.69 36.62
C PHE A 75 -8.45 13.60 37.55
N TYR A 76 -8.66 14.66 38.30
CA TYR A 76 -9.79 14.77 39.22
C TYR A 76 -10.82 15.75 38.68
N ASN A 77 -12.07 15.31 38.61
CA ASN A 77 -13.19 16.10 38.17
C ASN A 77 -13.48 17.22 39.19
N THR A 78 -14.37 18.17 38.84
CA THR A 78 -14.72 19.29 39.68
C THR A 78 -15.41 18.86 40.98
N ASP A 79 -16.03 17.68 41.01
CA ASP A 79 -16.62 17.05 42.18
C ASP A 79 -15.61 16.28 43.05
N GLY A 80 -14.34 16.27 42.64
CA GLY A 80 -13.27 15.55 43.32
C GLY A 80 -13.16 14.05 42.96
N SER A 81 -14.04 13.53 42.12
CA SER A 81 -13.95 12.15 41.63
C SER A 81 -12.80 12.00 40.67
N MET A 82 -12.15 10.83 40.67
CA MET A 82 -11.06 10.49 39.71
C MET A 82 -11.65 10.09 38.39
N ALA A 83 -11.15 10.69 37.29
CA ALA A 83 -11.54 10.35 35.95
C ALA A 83 -10.97 8.97 35.53
N ILE A 84 -11.74 8.23 34.73
CA ILE A 84 -11.33 6.97 34.08
C ILE A 84 -11.83 6.99 32.64
N GLY A 85 -11.17 6.22 31.74
CA GLY A 85 -11.51 6.20 30.34
C GLY A 85 -11.06 7.46 29.60
N TRP A 86 -11.74 7.77 28.51
CA TRP A 86 -11.40 8.92 27.66
C TRP A 86 -11.75 10.25 28.33
N LEU A 87 -10.80 11.17 28.32
CA LEU A 87 -10.90 12.52 28.82
C LEU A 87 -10.47 13.52 27.77
N GLN A 88 -11.30 14.50 27.46
CA GLN A 88 -10.88 15.67 26.68
C GLN A 88 -10.54 16.82 27.61
N ASN A 89 -9.32 17.32 27.50
CA ASN A 89 -8.85 18.45 28.30
C ASN A 89 -7.95 19.37 27.47
N ASN A 90 -8.25 20.68 27.47
CA ASN A 90 -7.51 21.69 26.72
C ASN A 90 -7.27 21.32 25.23
N GLY A 91 -8.28 20.75 24.57
CA GLY A 91 -8.22 20.40 23.14
C GLY A 91 -7.52 19.08 22.81
N SER A 92 -6.95 18.39 23.81
CA SER A 92 -6.32 17.07 23.64
C SER A 92 -7.14 15.97 24.31
N TRP A 93 -7.07 14.77 23.72
CA TRP A 93 -7.65 13.57 24.31
C TRP A 93 -6.60 12.80 25.11
N TYR A 94 -7.02 12.28 26.25
CA TYR A 94 -6.23 11.45 27.17
C TYR A 94 -7.01 10.19 27.51
N TYR A 95 -6.33 9.14 27.89
CA TYR A 95 -6.95 7.93 28.37
C TYR A 95 -6.47 7.62 29.79
N LEU A 96 -7.42 7.52 30.72
CA LEU A 96 -7.15 7.13 32.09
C LEU A 96 -7.54 5.65 32.27
N ASN A 97 -6.60 4.85 32.74
CA ASN A 97 -6.81 3.43 32.98
C ASN A 97 -7.90 3.22 34.06
N ALA A 98 -8.35 1.98 34.24
CA ALA A 98 -9.34 1.64 35.24
C ALA A 98 -8.95 2.05 36.68
N ASN A 99 -7.63 2.15 36.95
CA ASN A 99 -7.09 2.65 38.22
C ASN A 99 -6.91 4.18 38.25
N GLY A 100 -7.37 4.90 37.24
CA GLY A 100 -7.23 6.35 37.07
C GLY A 100 -5.89 6.84 36.59
N ALA A 101 -4.88 5.99 36.45
CA ALA A 101 -3.57 6.41 35.96
C ALA A 101 -3.63 6.75 34.47
N MET A 102 -3.04 7.89 34.08
CA MET A 102 -2.93 8.32 32.69
C MET A 102 -2.12 7.31 31.87
N ALA A 103 -2.69 6.84 30.77
CA ALA A 103 -2.02 5.94 29.84
C ALA A 103 -1.06 6.69 28.92
N THR A 104 0.00 6.01 28.49
CA THR A 104 0.93 6.43 27.45
C THR A 104 1.24 5.23 26.54
N GLY A 105 1.66 5.49 25.31
CA GLY A 105 1.91 4.44 24.34
C GLY A 105 0.60 3.87 23.75
N TRP A 106 0.63 2.60 23.36
CA TRP A 106 -0.53 1.95 22.76
C TRP A 106 -1.61 1.62 23.77
N VAL A 107 -2.83 2.00 23.44
CA VAL A 107 -4.04 1.69 24.19
C VAL A 107 -5.06 1.06 23.26
N LYS A 108 -5.66 -0.03 23.70
CA LYS A 108 -6.78 -0.67 23.01
C LYS A 108 -8.07 -0.37 23.75
N ASP A 109 -9.01 0.23 23.04
CA ASP A 109 -10.37 0.47 23.55
C ASP A 109 -11.38 -0.16 22.58
N GLY A 110 -12.13 -1.13 23.06
CA GLY A 110 -12.91 -2.02 22.20
C GLY A 110 -11.97 -2.76 21.22
N ASP A 111 -12.26 -2.68 19.93
CA ASP A 111 -11.44 -3.28 18.88
C ASP A 111 -10.46 -2.29 18.24
N THR A 112 -10.36 -1.07 18.75
CA THR A 112 -9.58 0.02 18.18
C THR A 112 -8.33 0.30 18.98
N TRP A 113 -7.21 0.48 18.30
CA TRP A 113 -5.94 0.89 18.86
C TRP A 113 -5.74 2.41 18.73
N TYR A 114 -5.22 3.01 19.77
CA TYR A 114 -4.86 4.43 19.87
C TYR A 114 -3.44 4.57 20.39
N TYR A 115 -2.79 5.68 20.08
CA TYR A 115 -1.46 5.96 20.60
C TYR A 115 -1.43 7.28 21.38
N LEU A 116 -1.02 7.19 22.64
CA LEU A 116 -0.86 8.33 23.55
C LEU A 116 0.62 8.67 23.65
N GLU A 117 0.95 9.94 23.49
CA GLU A 117 2.33 10.42 23.64
C GLU A 117 2.82 10.28 25.08
N ALA A 118 4.12 10.55 25.32
CA ALA A 118 4.67 10.60 26.67
C ALA A 118 3.96 11.64 27.58
N SER A 119 3.39 12.68 26.96
CA SER A 119 2.52 13.67 27.63
C SER A 119 1.14 13.15 27.99
N GLY A 120 0.76 11.96 27.52
CA GLY A 120 -0.58 11.40 27.59
C GLY A 120 -1.51 11.86 26.48
N ALA A 121 -1.15 12.86 25.67
CA ALA A 121 -2.00 13.36 24.61
C ALA A 121 -2.11 12.34 23.46
N MET A 122 -3.35 12.09 23.00
CA MET A 122 -3.62 11.17 21.87
C MET A 122 -3.12 11.76 20.56
N LYS A 123 -2.40 10.94 19.80
CA LYS A 123 -2.03 11.28 18.40
C LYS A 123 -3.24 11.17 17.49
N ALA A 124 -3.35 12.10 16.54
CA ALA A 124 -4.39 12.10 15.51
C ALA A 124 -3.86 12.67 14.19
N SER A 125 -4.39 12.20 13.06
CA SER A 125 -4.07 12.67 11.71
C SER A 125 -2.58 12.71 11.38
N GLN A 126 -1.79 11.73 11.82
CA GLN A 126 -0.36 11.79 11.63
C GLN A 126 0.33 10.43 11.51
N TRP A 127 1.45 10.43 10.79
CA TRP A 127 2.44 9.37 10.80
C TRP A 127 3.34 9.49 12.04
N PHE A 128 3.70 8.37 12.60
CA PHE A 128 4.69 8.29 13.68
C PHE A 128 5.39 6.94 13.69
N LYS A 129 6.53 6.89 14.36
CA LYS A 129 7.38 5.71 14.39
C LYS A 129 7.49 5.15 15.81
N VAL A 130 7.31 3.84 15.93
CA VAL A 130 7.48 3.11 17.19
C VAL A 130 8.30 1.86 16.89
N SER A 131 9.40 1.64 17.62
CA SER A 131 10.27 0.46 17.46
C SER A 131 10.63 0.19 16.00
N ASP A 132 11.09 1.24 15.30
CA ASP A 132 11.49 1.24 13.89
C ASP A 132 10.39 0.94 12.87
N LYS A 133 9.14 0.85 13.27
CA LYS A 133 7.98 0.68 12.41
C LYS A 133 7.15 1.96 12.31
N TRP A 134 6.65 2.26 11.11
CA TRP A 134 5.77 3.37 10.87
C TRP A 134 4.31 2.99 11.04
N TYR A 135 3.54 3.88 11.65
CA TYR A 135 2.10 3.77 11.88
C TYR A 135 1.42 5.06 11.48
N TYR A 136 0.16 4.97 11.16
CA TYR A 136 -0.70 6.13 10.94
C TYR A 136 -1.93 6.07 11.83
N VAL A 137 -2.31 7.19 12.41
CA VAL A 137 -3.56 7.36 13.14
C VAL A 137 -4.46 8.36 12.42
N ASN A 138 -5.73 7.99 12.30
CA ASN A 138 -6.76 8.80 11.67
C ASN A 138 -7.09 10.06 12.48
N SER A 139 -7.98 10.92 11.97
CA SER A 139 -8.40 12.15 12.65
C SER A 139 -9.07 11.92 14.01
N ASN A 140 -9.66 10.76 14.22
CA ASN A 140 -10.24 10.34 15.50
C ASN A 140 -9.23 9.64 16.43
N GLY A 141 -7.96 9.56 16.05
CA GLY A 141 -6.90 8.86 16.79
C GLY A 141 -6.82 7.35 16.54
N ALA A 142 -7.79 6.76 15.86
CA ALA A 142 -7.78 5.32 15.56
C ALA A 142 -6.59 4.93 14.67
N MET A 143 -5.91 3.87 15.05
CA MET A 143 -4.83 3.27 14.23
C MET A 143 -5.38 2.81 12.86
N ALA A 144 -4.76 3.26 11.79
CA ALA A 144 -5.12 2.85 10.44
C ALA A 144 -4.61 1.43 10.13
N THR A 145 -5.40 0.71 9.33
CA THR A 145 -5.03 -0.57 8.72
C THR A 145 -5.54 -0.61 7.29
N GLY A 146 -4.94 -1.45 6.44
CA GLY A 146 -5.28 -1.53 5.03
C GLY A 146 -4.74 -0.36 4.21
N TRP A 147 -5.37 -0.11 3.07
CA TRP A 147 -4.94 0.96 2.16
C TRP A 147 -5.26 2.35 2.70
N LEU A 148 -4.26 3.21 2.66
CA LEU A 148 -4.33 4.62 3.07
C LEU A 148 -3.83 5.50 1.93
N GLN A 149 -4.62 6.50 1.54
CA GLN A 149 -4.15 7.57 0.66
C GLN A 149 -3.72 8.78 1.49
N TYR A 150 -2.47 9.19 1.30
CA TYR A 150 -1.89 10.33 2.02
C TYR A 150 -1.02 11.15 1.07
N ASN A 151 -1.29 12.45 0.98
CA ASN A 151 -0.58 13.40 0.10
C ASN A 151 -0.43 12.90 -1.36
N GLY A 152 -1.48 12.28 -1.90
CA GLY A 152 -1.50 11.80 -3.29
C GLY A 152 -0.87 10.43 -3.52
N SER A 153 -0.20 9.84 -2.53
CA SER A 153 0.38 8.49 -2.59
C SER A 153 -0.45 7.49 -1.82
N TRP A 154 -0.39 6.22 -2.24
CA TRP A 154 -1.03 5.11 -1.55
C TRP A 154 -0.01 4.37 -0.68
N TYR A 155 -0.43 4.01 0.52
CA TYR A 155 0.31 3.24 1.51
C TYR A 155 -0.54 2.06 1.97
N TYR A 156 0.09 1.03 2.48
CA TYR A 156 -0.63 -0.08 3.09
C TYR A 156 -0.15 -0.31 4.52
N LEU A 157 -1.10 -0.31 5.45
CA LEU A 157 -0.87 -0.63 6.85
C LEU A 157 -1.32 -2.08 7.09
N ASN A 158 -0.42 -2.90 7.60
CA ASN A 158 -0.73 -4.29 7.95
C ASN A 158 -1.85 -4.39 9.00
N ALA A 159 -2.36 -5.58 9.26
CA ALA A 159 -3.41 -5.78 10.25
C ALA A 159 -3.02 -5.34 11.67
N ASN A 160 -1.71 -5.34 11.98
CA ASN A 160 -1.15 -4.83 13.25
C ASN A 160 -0.78 -3.33 13.18
N GLY A 161 -1.14 -2.63 12.09
CA GLY A 161 -0.98 -1.19 11.90
C GLY A 161 0.37 -0.74 11.35
N ASP A 162 1.39 -1.59 11.28
CA ASP A 162 2.68 -1.18 10.75
C ASP A 162 2.65 -1.04 9.22
N MET A 163 3.35 -0.03 8.70
CA MET A 163 3.44 0.26 7.28
C MET A 163 4.18 -0.84 6.53
N ALA A 164 3.56 -1.36 5.48
CA ALA A 164 4.17 -2.34 4.59
C ALA A 164 5.18 -1.71 3.64
N THR A 165 6.21 -2.47 3.29
CA THR A 165 7.18 -2.18 2.23
C THR A 165 7.46 -3.45 1.44
N GLY A 166 7.92 -3.30 0.19
CA GLY A 166 8.18 -4.44 -0.68
C GLY A 166 6.92 -5.01 -1.33
N TRP A 167 6.95 -6.28 -1.70
CA TRP A 167 5.83 -6.93 -2.36
C TRP A 167 4.68 -7.23 -1.40
N LEU A 168 3.48 -6.84 -1.83
CA LEU A 168 2.22 -7.08 -1.13
C LEU A 168 1.25 -7.81 -2.05
N GLN A 169 0.69 -8.91 -1.60
CA GLN A 169 -0.45 -9.55 -2.26
C GLN A 169 -1.76 -9.10 -1.60
N TYR A 170 -2.65 -8.54 -2.39
CA TYR A 170 -3.95 -8.06 -1.91
C TYR A 170 -5.03 -8.35 -2.94
N ASN A 171 -6.10 -9.01 -2.54
CA ASN A 171 -7.23 -9.40 -3.40
C ASN A 171 -6.79 -10.05 -4.73
N GLY A 172 -5.82 -10.98 -4.67
CA GLY A 172 -5.35 -11.72 -5.84
C GLY A 172 -4.37 -10.98 -6.75
N SER A 173 -4.09 -9.71 -6.49
CA SER A 173 -3.11 -8.90 -7.22
C SER A 173 -1.87 -8.63 -6.39
N TRP A 174 -0.73 -8.47 -7.06
CA TRP A 174 0.51 -8.07 -6.43
C TRP A 174 0.74 -6.57 -6.59
N TYR A 175 1.21 -5.93 -5.53
CA TYR A 175 1.58 -4.52 -5.45
C TYR A 175 3.00 -4.41 -4.93
N TYR A 176 3.67 -3.32 -5.26
CA TYR A 176 4.98 -3.04 -4.71
C TYR A 176 4.98 -1.72 -3.96
N LEU A 177 5.31 -1.78 -2.67
CA LEU A 177 5.48 -0.61 -1.81
C LEU A 177 6.98 -0.28 -1.76
N ASN A 178 7.36 0.94 -2.10
CA ASN A 178 8.74 1.40 -2.06
C ASN A 178 9.30 1.38 -0.63
N ALA A 179 10.58 1.63 -0.48
CA ALA A 179 11.23 1.64 0.84
C ALA A 179 10.64 2.70 1.82
N ASN A 180 10.07 3.76 1.30
CA ASN A 180 9.33 4.79 2.06
C ASN A 180 7.83 4.48 2.21
N GLY A 181 7.37 3.32 1.72
CA GLY A 181 6.01 2.80 1.88
C GLY A 181 5.02 3.20 0.80
N ASP A 182 5.34 4.15 -0.09
CA ASP A 182 4.42 4.54 -1.16
C ASP A 182 4.31 3.46 -2.24
N MET A 183 3.10 3.26 -2.74
CA MET A 183 2.79 2.29 -3.80
C MET A 183 3.42 2.70 -5.11
N ALA A 184 4.21 1.80 -5.70
CA ALA A 184 4.82 1.99 -7.00
C ALA A 184 3.79 1.87 -8.14
N THR A 185 3.98 2.67 -9.19
CA THR A 185 3.31 2.56 -10.48
C THR A 185 4.34 2.69 -11.60
N GLY A 186 4.05 2.13 -12.78
CA GLY A 186 5.01 2.11 -13.89
C GLY A 186 6.12 1.09 -13.69
N TRP A 187 7.28 1.34 -14.27
CA TRP A 187 8.41 0.42 -14.18
C TRP A 187 9.11 0.46 -12.84
N ALA A 188 9.30 -0.69 -12.24
CA ALA A 188 10.07 -0.87 -11.00
C ALA A 188 11.14 -1.95 -11.17
N LYS A 189 12.36 -1.67 -10.72
CA LYS A 189 13.44 -2.65 -10.70
C LYS A 189 13.62 -3.19 -9.29
N VAL A 190 13.36 -4.47 -9.11
CA VAL A 190 13.43 -5.13 -7.81
C VAL A 190 14.35 -6.34 -7.91
N ASN A 191 15.38 -6.40 -7.11
CA ASN A 191 16.36 -7.51 -7.08
C ASN A 191 16.90 -7.86 -8.48
N GLY A 192 17.19 -6.84 -9.29
CA GLY A 192 17.76 -7.01 -10.62
C GLY A 192 16.75 -7.25 -11.75
N SER A 193 15.50 -7.58 -11.45
CA SER A 193 14.42 -7.79 -12.43
C SER A 193 13.53 -6.57 -12.57
N TRP A 194 13.04 -6.32 -13.79
CA TRP A 194 12.07 -5.28 -14.05
C TRP A 194 10.65 -5.81 -13.95
N TYR A 195 9.76 -5.01 -13.37
CA TYR A 195 8.34 -5.26 -13.24
C TYR A 195 7.57 -4.03 -13.71
N TYR A 196 6.36 -4.22 -14.18
CA TYR A 196 5.47 -3.12 -14.51
C TYR A 196 4.24 -3.13 -13.63
N LEU A 197 4.05 -2.04 -12.89
CA LEU A 197 2.88 -1.82 -12.06
C LEU A 197 1.92 -0.90 -12.84
N ASN A 198 0.68 -1.35 -13.00
CA ASN A 198 -0.34 -0.57 -13.68
C ASN A 198 -0.63 0.74 -12.94
N ALA A 199 -1.42 1.62 -13.55
CA ALA A 199 -1.80 2.90 -12.92
C ALA A 199 -2.52 2.73 -11.57
N ASN A 200 -3.16 1.58 -11.35
CA ASN A 200 -3.78 1.22 -10.06
C ASN A 200 -2.82 0.51 -9.08
N GLY A 201 -1.54 0.40 -9.43
CA GLY A 201 -0.50 -0.29 -8.65
C GLY A 201 -0.43 -1.81 -8.83
N ALA A 202 -1.41 -2.44 -9.47
CA ALA A 202 -1.38 -3.89 -9.68
C ALA A 202 -0.26 -4.30 -10.65
N MET A 203 0.49 -5.34 -10.29
CA MET A 203 1.55 -5.90 -11.12
C MET A 203 0.98 -6.49 -12.42
N ALA A 204 1.53 -6.08 -13.55
CA ALA A 204 1.19 -6.61 -14.85
C ALA A 204 1.82 -7.99 -15.08
N THR A 205 1.11 -8.84 -15.82
CA THR A 205 1.61 -10.09 -16.41
C THR A 205 1.13 -10.19 -17.86
N GLY A 206 1.82 -10.95 -18.69
CA GLY A 206 1.53 -11.04 -20.12
C GLY A 206 1.95 -9.77 -20.87
N TRP A 207 1.28 -9.48 -21.96
CA TRP A 207 1.61 -8.35 -22.83
C TRP A 207 1.17 -7.01 -22.24
N ALA A 208 2.09 -6.04 -22.24
CA ALA A 208 1.84 -4.67 -21.82
C ALA A 208 2.38 -3.69 -22.86
N LYS A 209 1.59 -2.69 -23.24
CA LYS A 209 2.03 -1.62 -24.14
C LYS A 209 2.32 -0.37 -23.31
N VAL A 210 3.59 0.04 -23.30
CA VAL A 210 4.06 1.19 -22.54
C VAL A 210 4.78 2.16 -23.46
N ASN A 211 4.34 3.40 -23.51
CA ASN A 211 4.93 4.46 -24.36
C ASN A 211 5.13 4.03 -25.82
N GLY A 212 4.17 3.29 -26.37
CA GLY A 212 4.20 2.85 -27.76
C GLY A 212 4.90 1.53 -28.03
N SER A 213 5.69 1.01 -27.10
CA SER A 213 6.39 -0.28 -27.22
C SER A 213 5.66 -1.39 -26.47
N TRP A 214 5.72 -2.62 -27.02
CA TRP A 214 5.19 -3.81 -26.37
C TRP A 214 6.27 -4.50 -25.54
N TYR A 215 5.88 -4.97 -24.37
CA TYR A 215 6.69 -5.73 -23.43
C TYR A 215 5.93 -6.98 -23.00
N TYR A 216 6.65 -8.01 -22.62
CA TYR A 216 6.06 -9.21 -22.06
C TYR A 216 6.52 -9.41 -20.61
N LEU A 217 5.55 -9.50 -19.71
CA LEU A 217 5.79 -9.79 -18.30
C LEU A 217 5.47 -11.26 -18.05
N ASN A 218 6.43 -11.99 -17.53
CA ASN A 218 6.26 -13.41 -17.20
C ASN A 218 5.14 -13.60 -16.15
N ALA A 219 4.72 -14.83 -15.91
CA ALA A 219 3.70 -15.15 -14.92
C ALA A 219 4.04 -14.64 -13.49
N ASN A 220 5.33 -14.52 -13.18
CA ASN A 220 5.82 -13.94 -11.93
C ASN A 220 5.97 -12.41 -11.98
N GLY A 221 5.54 -11.76 -13.07
CA GLY A 221 5.63 -10.32 -13.29
C GLY A 221 6.97 -9.81 -13.81
N SER A 222 8.04 -10.62 -13.84
CA SER A 222 9.33 -10.16 -14.33
C SER A 222 9.30 -9.89 -15.84
N MET A 223 9.91 -8.80 -16.29
CA MET A 223 10.03 -8.46 -17.71
C MET A 223 10.87 -9.50 -18.44
N ALA A 224 10.32 -10.02 -19.53
CA ALA A 224 11.02 -10.94 -20.40
C ALA A 224 11.99 -10.22 -21.35
N THR A 225 13.05 -10.89 -21.73
CA THR A 225 13.97 -10.51 -22.79
C THR A 225 14.32 -11.75 -23.63
N GLY A 226 14.73 -11.54 -24.89
CA GLY A 226 15.00 -12.65 -25.80
C GLY A 226 13.74 -13.29 -26.37
N TRP A 227 13.79 -14.59 -26.65
CA TRP A 227 12.67 -15.32 -27.20
C TRP A 227 11.57 -15.61 -26.19
N VAL A 228 10.35 -15.30 -26.57
CA VAL A 228 9.13 -15.60 -25.80
C VAL A 228 8.13 -16.31 -26.71
N LYS A 229 7.56 -17.40 -26.22
CA LYS A 229 6.46 -18.10 -26.88
C LYS A 229 5.16 -17.78 -26.15
N ASP A 230 4.20 -17.23 -26.91
CA ASP A 230 2.84 -17.00 -26.42
C ASP A 230 1.85 -17.70 -27.34
N GLY A 231 1.11 -18.65 -26.79
CA GLY A 231 0.36 -19.62 -27.61
C GLY A 231 1.29 -20.39 -28.52
N ASP A 232 1.00 -20.39 -29.83
CA ASP A 232 1.83 -21.04 -30.85
C ASP A 232 2.80 -20.09 -31.54
N THR A 233 2.90 -18.85 -31.11
CA THR A 233 3.66 -17.78 -31.76
C THR A 233 4.90 -17.41 -30.97
N TRP A 234 6.03 -17.25 -31.66
CA TRP A 234 7.26 -16.75 -31.08
C TRP A 234 7.41 -15.26 -31.30
N TYR A 235 7.92 -14.57 -30.29
CA TYR A 235 8.25 -13.15 -30.28
C TYR A 235 9.68 -12.95 -29.78
N TYR A 236 10.28 -11.83 -30.12
CA TYR A 236 11.62 -11.48 -29.64
C TYR A 236 11.60 -10.12 -28.92
N LEU A 237 12.02 -10.13 -27.67
CA LEU A 237 12.16 -8.95 -26.83
C LEU A 237 13.64 -8.55 -26.78
N GLU A 238 13.93 -7.28 -26.99
CA GLU A 238 15.29 -6.74 -26.90
C GLU A 238 15.80 -6.79 -25.45
N ALA A 239 17.07 -6.45 -25.24
CA ALA A 239 17.64 -6.31 -23.90
C ALA A 239 16.90 -5.25 -23.05
N SER A 240 16.30 -4.27 -23.72
CA SER A 240 15.40 -3.27 -23.10
C SER A 240 14.03 -3.81 -22.69
N GLY A 241 13.69 -5.04 -23.12
CA GLY A 241 12.37 -5.65 -23.01
C GLY A 241 11.41 -5.27 -24.15
N ALA A 242 11.74 -4.29 -24.98
CA ALA A 242 10.87 -3.88 -26.08
C ALA A 242 10.76 -4.97 -27.15
N MET A 243 9.53 -5.27 -27.60
CA MET A 243 9.27 -6.26 -28.65
C MET A 243 9.75 -5.76 -30.01
N LYS A 244 10.50 -6.58 -30.75
CA LYS A 244 10.82 -6.32 -32.13
C LYS A 244 9.60 -6.52 -33.03
N ALA A 245 9.44 -5.64 -34.01
CA ALA A 245 8.40 -5.74 -35.03
C ALA A 245 8.86 -5.22 -36.37
N SER A 246 8.29 -5.74 -37.45
CA SER A 246 8.54 -5.33 -38.83
C SER A 246 10.03 -5.26 -39.20
N GLN A 247 10.82 -6.25 -38.81
CA GLN A 247 12.27 -6.21 -39.07
C GLN A 247 12.93 -7.57 -39.12
N TRP A 248 14.02 -7.60 -39.90
CA TRP A 248 15.02 -8.64 -39.82
C TRP A 248 16.00 -8.39 -38.70
N PHE A 249 16.40 -9.42 -37.99
CA PHE A 249 17.41 -9.34 -36.92
C PHE A 249 18.21 -10.65 -36.81
N LYS A 250 19.36 -10.56 -36.16
CA LYS A 250 20.28 -11.68 -36.00
C LYS A 250 20.42 -12.10 -34.57
N VAL A 251 20.28 -13.39 -34.31
CA VAL A 251 20.52 -14.00 -32.99
C VAL A 251 21.42 -15.23 -33.20
N SER A 252 22.53 -15.30 -32.47
CA SER A 252 23.46 -16.45 -32.51
C SER A 252 23.80 -16.88 -33.95
N ASP A 253 24.21 -15.89 -34.79
CA ASP A 253 24.59 -16.05 -36.20
C ASP A 253 23.48 -16.46 -37.18
N LYS A 254 22.22 -16.56 -36.73
CA LYS A 254 21.05 -16.82 -37.59
C LYS A 254 20.19 -15.59 -37.75
N TRP A 255 19.61 -15.43 -38.94
CA TRP A 255 18.70 -14.36 -39.27
C TRP A 255 17.26 -14.80 -39.12
N TYR A 256 16.43 -13.90 -38.55
CA TYR A 256 15.02 -14.07 -38.31
C TYR A 256 14.24 -12.83 -38.75
N TYR A 257 12.99 -13.01 -39.07
CA TYR A 257 12.08 -11.90 -39.37
C TYR A 257 10.85 -11.96 -38.46
N VAL A 258 10.49 -10.82 -37.90
CA VAL A 258 9.21 -10.63 -37.18
C VAL A 258 8.35 -9.65 -37.95
N ASN A 259 7.07 -9.97 -38.08
CA ASN A 259 6.09 -9.13 -38.77
C ASN A 259 5.69 -7.89 -37.96
N GLY A 260 4.71 -7.11 -38.47
CA GLY A 260 4.24 -5.89 -37.81
C GLY A 260 3.61 -6.13 -36.43
N LEU A 261 3.14 -7.33 -36.13
CA LEU A 261 2.61 -7.75 -34.84
C LEU A 261 3.69 -8.33 -33.91
N GLY A 262 4.95 -8.37 -34.36
CA GLY A 262 6.07 -9.00 -33.65
C GLY A 262 6.15 -10.51 -33.79
N ALA A 263 5.21 -11.14 -34.49
CA ALA A 263 5.20 -12.59 -34.71
C ALA A 263 6.34 -13.06 -35.60
N LEU A 264 7.06 -14.11 -35.17
CA LEU A 264 8.10 -14.76 -35.97
C LEU A 264 7.51 -15.34 -37.25
N ALA A 265 8.09 -14.99 -38.39
CA ALA A 265 7.78 -15.61 -39.68
C ALA A 265 8.37 -17.02 -39.71
N VAL A 266 7.56 -18.02 -40.06
CA VAL A 266 7.95 -19.42 -40.16
C VAL A 266 7.40 -20.03 -41.45
N ASN A 267 8.12 -20.93 -42.07
CA ASN A 267 7.72 -21.67 -43.30
C ASN A 267 7.17 -20.75 -44.41
N THR A 268 7.77 -19.59 -44.60
CA THR A 268 7.30 -18.58 -45.57
C THR A 268 8.45 -17.88 -46.27
N THR A 269 8.11 -16.98 -47.17
CA THR A 269 9.08 -16.10 -47.86
C THR A 269 8.77 -14.66 -47.49
N VAL A 270 9.77 -13.91 -47.03
CA VAL A 270 9.69 -12.49 -46.68
C VAL A 270 10.73 -11.74 -47.52
N ASP A 271 10.32 -10.77 -48.32
CA ASP A 271 11.17 -9.95 -49.20
C ASP A 271 12.08 -10.81 -50.12
N GLY A 272 11.59 -11.97 -50.59
CA GLY A 272 12.36 -12.89 -51.43
C GLY A 272 13.24 -13.89 -50.64
N TYR A 273 13.35 -13.78 -49.34
CA TYR A 273 14.13 -14.67 -48.48
C TYR A 273 13.25 -15.72 -47.82
N LYS A 274 13.62 -16.98 -47.88
CA LYS A 274 12.90 -18.09 -47.27
C LYS A 274 13.29 -18.24 -45.82
N VAL A 275 12.28 -18.49 -44.97
CA VAL A 275 12.46 -18.87 -43.56
C VAL A 275 11.89 -20.28 -43.34
N ASN A 276 12.59 -21.08 -42.54
CA ASN A 276 12.22 -22.45 -42.23
C ASN A 276 11.19 -22.53 -41.08
N ALA A 277 10.89 -23.76 -40.63
CA ALA A 277 9.95 -24.00 -39.51
C ALA A 277 10.41 -23.39 -38.18
N ASN A 278 11.71 -23.17 -38.00
CA ASN A 278 12.27 -22.49 -36.82
C ASN A 278 12.37 -20.98 -37.01
N GLY A 279 11.88 -20.43 -38.14
CA GLY A 279 11.99 -19.02 -38.48
C GLY A 279 13.37 -18.57 -38.94
N GLU A 280 14.30 -19.48 -39.14
CA GLU A 280 15.66 -19.19 -39.58
C GLU A 280 15.68 -18.95 -41.10
N TRP A 281 16.40 -17.92 -41.56
CA TRP A 281 16.67 -17.70 -42.96
C TRP A 281 17.54 -18.85 -43.53
N VAL A 282 17.12 -19.42 -44.67
CA VAL A 282 17.73 -20.57 -45.35
C VAL A 282 18.02 -20.25 -46.80
#